data_c2688d4d412191efa3aa3c683eeb3acb
#
_entry.id   c2688d4d412191efa3aa3c683eeb3acb
#
_cell.length_a   1.000
_cell.length_b   1.000
_cell.length_c   1.000
_cell.angle_alpha   90.00
_cell.angle_beta   90.00
_cell.angle_gamma   90.00
#
_symmetry.space_group_name_H-M   'P 1'
#
loop_
_entity.id
_entity.type
_entity.pdbx_description
1 polymer ?
#
loop_
_entity_poly.entity_id
_entity_poly.type
_entity_poly.pdbx_seq_one_letter_code
_entity_poly.pdbx_strand_id
1 'polypeptide(L)'
;MIKRTFSQRGHXVRKIIXILSFFSTVAFFIALXKVFATKDPKIVIILAANEGGGVQRWKTPQEWSVERSSIANKKEYAEKHGYTLTIKDVSLKRRYSHEWREGWEKADILKQTMRQYPDAEWFWWLDLYTFIMEPDVDLYEYLLDRVENKTYRTVDHFNPLKIETEIPYEETSISPVDLVLAEDCGGFNLGSFFIRKSEWSEMLLDMWWDPAWYDQKHMEWEHKEQDCLEVMYSTLPWVRDRLGFVPLRAINSFPPGACSDQKDDPRYFYNGEDRDFVVNMAGCNYGGRSCWDEYEHYRKLQRSHNVAPWWKLW
;
A
#
# COMPACT_ATOMS: atom_id res chain seq x y z
N MET A 1 -11.17 -77.31 14.64
CA MET A 1 -11.03 -76.04 15.34
C MET A 1 -10.00 -75.06 14.70
N ILE A 2 -9.05 -75.47 13.89
CA ILE A 2 -7.95 -74.75 13.36
C ILE A 2 -8.34 -73.80 12.13
N LYS A 3 -9.36 -74.21 11.34
CA LYS A 3 -9.76 -73.46 10.14
C LYS A 3 -10.46 -72.10 10.42
N ARG A 4 -11.10 -71.89 11.58
CA ARG A 4 -11.78 -70.59 11.91
C ARG A 4 -10.85 -69.52 12.35
N THR A 5 -9.69 -69.76 12.92
CA THR A 5 -8.72 -68.82 13.39
C THR A 5 -7.91 -68.16 12.23
N PHE A 6 -7.70 -68.87 11.12
CA PHE A 6 -7.00 -68.33 9.96
C PHE A 6 -7.85 -67.34 9.19
N SER A 7 -9.15 -67.48 9.13
CA SER A 7 -10.08 -66.60 8.43
C SER A 7 -10.19 -65.20 9.16
N GLN A 8 -10.21 -65.21 10.48
CA GLN A 8 -10.32 -64.00 11.27
C GLN A 8 -9.03 -63.13 11.19
N ARG A 9 -7.86 -63.72 11.12
CA ARG A 9 -6.59 -63.04 10.95
C ARG A 9 -6.50 -62.38 9.56
N GLY A 10 -6.99 -63.00 8.50
CA GLY A 10 -7.04 -62.44 7.17
C GLY A 10 -7.91 -61.18 7.09
N HIS A 11 -9.00 -61.19 7.82
CA HIS A 11 -9.88 -60.00 7.88
C HIS A 11 -9.27 -58.84 8.68
N UNK A 12 -8.54 -58.93 9.60
CA UNK A 12 -7.99 -58.01 10.27
C UNK A 12 -7.03 -57.32 9.55
N VAL A 13 -6.16 -58.21 8.99
CA VAL A 13 -5.08 -57.64 8.17
C VAL A 13 -5.63 -56.78 7.05
N ARG A 14 -6.66 -57.19 6.38
CA ARG A 14 -7.30 -56.39 5.32
C ARG A 14 -7.87 -55.08 5.84
N LYS A 15 -8.49 -55.06 7.03
CA LYS A 15 -8.99 -53.81 7.64
C LYS A 15 -7.85 -52.89 8.02
N ILE A 16 -6.74 -53.40 8.51
CA ILE A 16 -5.56 -52.59 8.85
C ILE A 16 -4.98 -51.97 7.58
N ILE A 17 -4.85 -52.75 6.52
CA ILE A 17 -4.37 -52.24 5.25
C ILE A 17 -5.28 -51.11 4.69
N UNK A 18 -6.36 -51.18 4.91
CA UNK A 18 -7.19 -50.32 4.51
C UNK A 18 -7.12 -49.14 5.16
N ILE A 19 -7.18 -49.13 6.33
CA ILE A 19 -7.05 -47.96 7.18
C ILE A 19 -5.73 -47.24 6.87
N LEU A 20 -4.63 -47.95 6.79
CA LEU A 20 -3.33 -47.38 6.46
C LEU A 20 -3.33 -46.75 5.06
N SER A 21 -3.96 -47.37 4.09
CA SER A 21 -4.09 -46.82 2.74
C SER A 21 -4.92 -45.53 2.75
N PHE A 22 -6.02 -45.49 3.50
CA PHE A 22 -6.84 -44.30 3.65
C PHE A 22 -6.04 -43.14 4.26
N PHE A 23 -5.33 -43.40 5.37
CA PHE A 23 -4.50 -42.33 5.99
C PHE A 23 -3.37 -41.88 5.08
N SER A 24 -2.76 -42.79 4.34
CA SER A 24 -1.71 -42.43 3.36
C SER A 24 -2.27 -41.54 2.23
N THR A 25 -3.48 -41.86 1.73
CA THR A 25 -4.14 -41.08 0.69
C THR A 25 -4.50 -39.68 1.23
N VAL A 26 -5.05 -39.60 2.44
CA VAL A 26 -5.40 -38.35 3.08
C VAL A 26 -4.12 -37.47 3.30
N ALA A 27 -3.06 -38.10 3.80
CA ALA A 27 -1.78 -37.41 4.01
C ALA A 27 -1.19 -36.89 2.68
N PHE A 28 -1.32 -37.70 1.60
CA PHE A 28 -0.88 -37.32 0.26
C PHE A 28 -1.67 -36.11 -0.26
N PHE A 29 -2.99 -36.11 -0.08
CA PHE A 29 -3.82 -34.96 -0.49
C PHE A 29 -3.53 -33.72 0.34
N ILE A 30 -3.28 -33.88 1.64
CA ILE A 30 -2.87 -32.74 2.51
C ILE A 30 -1.50 -32.22 2.06
N ALA A 31 -0.57 -33.09 1.72
CA ALA A 31 0.75 -32.68 1.21
C ALA A 31 0.62 -31.98 -0.15
N LEU A 32 -0.24 -32.45 -1.01
CA LEU A 32 -0.54 -31.79 -2.26
C LEU A 32 -1.13 -30.38 -2.04
N UNK A 33 -1.83 -30.40 -1.22
CA UNK A 33 -2.41 -29.34 -0.96
C UNK A 33 -1.57 -28.34 -0.53
N LYS A 34 -0.75 -28.54 0.26
CA LYS A 34 0.32 -27.62 0.71
C LYS A 34 1.23 -27.21 -0.45
N VAL A 35 1.51 -28.12 -1.36
CA VAL A 35 2.35 -27.83 -2.53
C VAL A 35 1.65 -26.90 -3.53
N PHE A 36 0.35 -27.02 -3.65
CA PHE A 36 -0.45 -26.18 -4.56
C PHE A 36 -1.11 -25.00 -3.85
N ALA A 37 -0.95 -24.86 -2.52
CA ALA A 37 -1.33 -23.62 -1.84
C ALA A 37 -0.45 -22.51 -2.43
N THR A 38 -1.06 -21.61 -3.17
CA THR A 38 -0.39 -20.40 -3.64
C THR A 38 0.13 -19.69 -2.38
N LYS A 39 1.43 -19.53 -2.32
CA LYS A 39 2.06 -18.80 -1.23
C LYS A 39 1.54 -17.36 -1.32
N ASP A 40 0.90 -16.89 -0.27
CA ASP A 40 0.43 -15.50 -0.24
C ASP A 40 1.60 -14.58 -0.56
N PRO A 41 1.42 -13.59 -1.44
CA PRO A 41 2.52 -12.72 -1.80
C PRO A 41 3.04 -11.98 -0.58
N LYS A 42 4.34 -11.92 -0.45
CA LYS A 42 4.97 -11.17 0.63
C LYS A 42 4.79 -9.67 0.38
N ILE A 43 4.15 -9.00 1.31
CA ILE A 43 3.89 -7.56 1.23
C ILE A 43 4.81 -6.85 2.23
N VAL A 44 5.49 -5.80 1.76
CA VAL A 44 6.33 -4.94 2.59
C VAL A 44 5.68 -3.56 2.67
N ILE A 45 5.34 -3.15 3.89
CA ILE A 45 4.86 -1.80 4.17
C ILE A 45 6.09 -0.93 4.44
N ILE A 46 6.21 0.19 3.72
CA ILE A 46 7.29 1.16 3.88
C ILE A 46 6.70 2.41 4.53
N LEU A 47 7.08 2.67 5.77
CA LEU A 47 6.67 3.90 6.45
C LEU A 47 7.79 4.94 6.33
N ALA A 48 7.49 6.05 5.67
CA ALA A 48 8.39 7.21 5.64
C ALA A 48 8.39 7.90 7.01
N ALA A 49 9.55 7.99 7.64
CA ALA A 49 9.72 8.70 8.90
C ALA A 49 10.49 10.00 8.68
N ASN A 50 10.37 10.93 9.62
CA ASN A 50 11.01 12.24 9.55
C ASN A 50 10.63 13.05 8.31
N GLU A 51 9.46 12.81 7.78
CA GLU A 51 8.91 13.51 6.63
C GLU A 51 8.75 15.00 6.95
N GLY A 52 9.02 15.86 5.97
CA GLY A 52 8.97 17.31 6.15
C GLY A 52 10.15 17.89 6.92
N GLY A 53 11.08 17.04 7.30
CA GLY A 53 12.24 17.45 8.08
C GLY A 53 13.43 17.90 7.25
N GLY A 54 13.26 18.93 6.45
CA GLY A 54 14.31 19.40 5.57
C GLY A 54 15.65 19.62 6.26
N VAL A 55 15.68 20.36 7.32
CA VAL A 55 16.85 20.51 8.16
C VAL A 55 16.60 19.72 9.45
N GLN A 56 17.57 18.96 9.90
CA GLN A 56 17.46 18.29 11.19
C GLN A 56 17.13 19.33 12.26
N ARG A 57 15.95 19.21 12.84
CA ARG A 57 15.52 20.09 13.93
C ARG A 57 14.91 19.24 15.04
N TRP A 58 14.91 19.82 16.22
CA TRP A 58 14.25 19.16 17.35
C TRP A 58 12.75 19.11 17.09
N LYS A 59 12.20 17.92 17.09
CA LYS A 59 10.75 17.71 16.98
C LYS A 59 10.06 18.15 18.27
N THR A 60 8.88 18.69 18.12
CA THR A 60 8.00 18.96 19.26
C THR A 60 7.50 17.67 19.88
N PRO A 61 7.02 17.71 21.13
CA PRO A 61 6.37 16.53 21.73
C PRO A 61 5.22 15.98 20.88
N GLN A 62 4.44 16.85 20.24
CA GLN A 62 3.35 16.44 19.35
C GLN A 62 3.87 15.69 18.13
N GLU A 63 4.90 16.19 17.47
CA GLU A 63 5.51 15.54 16.30
C GLU A 63 6.06 14.16 16.67
N TRP A 64 6.74 14.07 17.80
CA TRP A 64 7.22 12.77 18.32
C TRP A 64 6.06 11.82 18.62
N SER A 65 4.97 12.32 19.15
CA SER A 65 3.79 11.51 19.47
C SER A 65 3.10 10.99 18.21
N VAL A 66 2.96 11.85 17.19
CA VAL A 66 2.40 11.45 15.89
C VAL A 66 3.27 10.35 15.27
N GLU A 67 4.59 10.56 15.22
CA GLU A 67 5.50 9.57 14.63
C GLU A 67 5.40 8.21 15.35
N ARG A 68 5.44 8.21 16.69
CA ARG A 68 5.30 6.96 17.46
C ARG A 68 3.94 6.29 17.21
N SER A 69 2.88 7.08 17.13
CA SER A 69 1.53 6.55 16.87
C SER A 69 1.39 6.01 15.45
N SER A 70 2.00 6.69 14.49
CA SER A 70 2.02 6.23 13.08
C SER A 70 2.75 4.90 12.97
N ILE A 71 3.93 4.78 13.61
CA ILE A 71 4.69 3.53 13.65
C ILE A 71 3.85 2.42 14.31
N ALA A 72 3.22 2.71 15.44
CA ALA A 72 2.41 1.72 16.17
C ALA A 72 1.23 1.23 15.33
N ASN A 73 0.55 2.14 14.64
CA ASN A 73 -0.60 1.83 13.77
C ASN A 73 -0.21 0.86 12.65
N LYS A 74 0.89 1.15 11.91
CA LYS A 74 1.35 0.29 10.82
C LYS A 74 1.94 -1.02 11.33
N LYS A 75 2.61 -0.98 12.49
CA LYS A 75 3.17 -2.17 13.12
C LYS A 75 2.06 -3.15 13.51
N GLU A 76 1.04 -2.66 14.19
CA GLU A 76 -0.12 -3.47 14.60
C GLU A 76 -0.79 -4.10 13.37
N TYR A 77 -0.99 -3.31 12.32
CA TYR A 77 -1.57 -3.79 11.08
C TYR A 77 -0.69 -4.87 10.41
N ALA A 78 0.60 -4.61 10.29
CA ALA A 78 1.55 -5.55 9.67
C ALA A 78 1.59 -6.87 10.46
N GLU A 79 1.67 -6.81 11.79
CA GLU A 79 1.68 -8.00 12.65
C GLU A 79 0.40 -8.82 12.50
N LYS A 80 -0.74 -8.14 12.41
CA LYS A 80 -2.06 -8.78 12.28
C LYS A 80 -2.18 -9.60 10.98
N HIS A 81 -1.68 -9.05 9.88
CA HIS A 81 -1.83 -9.67 8.55
C HIS A 81 -0.58 -10.45 8.09
N GLY A 82 0.46 -10.52 8.93
CA GLY A 82 1.70 -11.22 8.57
C GLY A 82 2.55 -10.48 7.54
N TYR A 83 2.36 -9.16 7.41
CA TYR A 83 3.15 -8.33 6.50
C TYR A 83 4.44 -7.86 7.17
N THR A 84 5.40 -7.42 6.37
CA THR A 84 6.64 -6.86 6.88
C THR A 84 6.54 -5.33 6.93
N LEU A 85 6.85 -4.72 8.09
CA LEU A 85 6.97 -3.26 8.18
C LEU A 85 8.45 -2.88 8.15
N THR A 86 8.82 -1.93 7.29
CA THR A 86 10.12 -1.29 7.32
C THR A 86 9.93 0.23 7.47
N ILE A 87 10.74 0.84 8.33
CA ILE A 87 10.66 2.27 8.60
C ILE A 87 11.89 2.92 7.96
N LYS A 88 11.67 3.91 7.13
CA LYS A 88 12.74 4.60 6.39
C LYS A 88 12.80 6.07 6.82
N ASP A 89 13.98 6.50 7.19
CA ASP A 89 14.22 7.89 7.55
C ASP A 89 14.51 8.68 6.28
N VAL A 90 13.62 9.60 5.93
CA VAL A 90 13.74 10.41 4.72
C VAL A 90 14.50 11.71 4.95
N SER A 91 14.94 11.97 6.20
CA SER A 91 15.67 13.20 6.53
C SER A 91 17.18 13.11 6.33
N LEU A 92 17.73 11.89 6.26
CA LEU A 92 19.17 11.68 6.43
C LEU A 92 20.04 11.97 5.21
N LYS A 93 19.45 12.20 4.05
CA LYS A 93 20.23 12.32 2.80
C LYS A 93 20.42 13.74 2.30
N ARG A 94 19.98 14.74 3.03
CA ARG A 94 20.25 16.13 2.62
C ARG A 94 21.73 16.46 2.80
N ARG A 95 22.41 16.69 1.71
CA ARG A 95 23.80 17.12 1.73
C ARG A 95 23.93 18.64 1.78
N TYR A 96 22.91 19.34 1.25
CA TYR A 96 22.93 20.80 1.13
C TYR A 96 21.55 21.37 1.46
N SER A 97 21.51 22.53 2.08
CA SER A 97 20.26 23.15 2.56
C SER A 97 19.29 23.58 1.46
N HIS A 98 19.78 23.72 0.24
CA HIS A 98 18.95 24.11 -0.90
C HIS A 98 18.43 22.92 -1.71
N GLU A 99 18.77 21.71 -1.34
CA GLU A 99 18.26 20.51 -2.04
C GLU A 99 16.87 20.14 -1.52
N TRP A 100 15.89 20.35 -2.33
CA TRP A 100 14.50 19.98 -2.05
C TRP A 100 14.22 18.56 -2.55
N ARG A 101 14.90 17.58 -2.00
CA ARG A 101 14.79 16.20 -2.43
C ARG A 101 13.65 15.44 -1.78
N GLU A 102 12.93 16.07 -0.86
CA GLU A 102 11.75 15.45 -0.22
C GLU A 102 10.77 14.99 -1.29
N GLY A 103 10.28 13.80 -1.13
CA GLY A 103 9.44 13.17 -2.13
C GLY A 103 10.26 12.40 -3.16
N TRP A 104 11.22 13.04 -3.82
CA TRP A 104 12.09 12.41 -4.82
C TRP A 104 12.85 11.21 -4.27
N GLU A 105 13.21 11.21 -2.99
CA GLU A 105 13.90 10.09 -2.36
C GLU A 105 13.06 8.82 -2.30
N LYS A 106 11.73 8.91 -2.55
CA LYS A 106 10.85 7.74 -2.59
C LYS A 106 11.38 6.67 -3.56
N ALA A 107 11.82 7.09 -4.75
CA ALA A 107 12.34 6.17 -5.77
C ALA A 107 13.57 5.40 -5.26
N ASP A 108 14.53 6.10 -4.66
CA ASP A 108 15.74 5.46 -4.07
C ASP A 108 15.39 4.52 -2.93
N ILE A 109 14.50 4.95 -2.05
CA ILE A 109 14.07 4.16 -0.89
C ILE A 109 13.36 2.89 -1.37
N LEU A 110 12.49 3.00 -2.38
CA LEU A 110 11.79 1.86 -2.97
C LEU A 110 12.80 0.86 -3.56
N LYS A 111 13.76 1.33 -4.37
CA LYS A 111 14.80 0.47 -4.95
C LYS A 111 15.61 -0.25 -3.87
N GLN A 112 16.04 0.48 -2.84
CA GLN A 112 16.79 -0.10 -1.73
C GLN A 112 15.95 -1.14 -0.99
N THR A 113 14.66 -0.85 -0.80
CA THR A 113 13.77 -1.77 -0.08
C THR A 113 13.48 -3.03 -0.90
N MET A 114 13.32 -2.88 -2.21
CA MET A 114 13.15 -4.05 -3.10
C MET A 114 14.38 -4.97 -3.07
N ARG A 115 15.59 -4.40 -2.96
CA ARG A 115 16.82 -5.18 -2.80
C ARG A 115 16.92 -5.83 -1.42
N GLN A 116 16.45 -5.14 -0.38
CA GLN A 116 16.45 -5.63 1.01
C GLN A 116 15.48 -6.82 1.18
N TYR A 117 14.38 -6.81 0.46
CA TYR A 117 13.34 -7.84 0.55
C TYR A 117 13.15 -8.51 -0.82
N PRO A 118 14.10 -9.36 -1.24
CA PRO A 118 14.10 -9.91 -2.60
C PRO A 118 12.90 -10.83 -2.89
N ASP A 119 12.31 -11.43 -1.86
CA ASP A 119 11.17 -12.34 -1.99
C ASP A 119 9.82 -11.64 -1.89
N ALA A 120 9.79 -10.32 -1.66
CA ALA A 120 8.55 -9.57 -1.60
C ALA A 120 8.01 -9.34 -3.01
N GLU A 121 6.70 -9.38 -3.15
CA GLU A 121 6.04 -9.12 -4.42
C GLU A 121 5.53 -7.68 -4.48
N TRP A 122 4.93 -7.20 -3.38
CA TRP A 122 4.33 -5.88 -3.33
C TRP A 122 4.95 -5.02 -2.25
N PHE A 123 5.08 -3.72 -2.53
CA PHE A 123 5.56 -2.70 -1.60
C PHE A 123 4.49 -1.63 -1.49
N TRP A 124 4.03 -1.38 -0.26
CA TRP A 124 3.05 -0.34 0.06
C TRP A 124 3.76 0.83 0.71
N TRP A 125 3.84 1.95 0.02
CA TRP A 125 4.38 3.19 0.57
C TRP A 125 3.30 3.89 1.40
N LEU A 126 3.68 4.36 2.58
CA LEU A 126 2.83 5.16 3.45
C LEU A 126 3.62 6.34 4.00
N ASP A 127 3.16 7.55 3.70
CA ASP A 127 3.71 8.76 4.30
C ASP A 127 3.41 8.79 5.81
N LEU A 128 4.18 9.60 6.55
CA LEU A 128 4.11 9.67 8.02
C LEU A 128 2.70 9.99 8.52
N TYR A 129 2.02 10.91 7.86
CA TYR A 129 0.72 11.42 8.28
C TYR A 129 -0.46 10.59 7.75
N THR A 130 -0.21 9.36 7.33
CA THR A 130 -1.29 8.42 7.02
C THR A 130 -1.68 7.63 8.27
N PHE A 131 -2.94 7.14 8.31
CA PHE A 131 -3.45 6.32 9.40
C PHE A 131 -4.36 5.23 8.85
N ILE A 132 -4.06 3.98 9.16
CA ILE A 132 -4.90 2.84 8.75
C ILE A 132 -6.10 2.80 9.69
N MET A 133 -7.29 3.06 9.15
CA MET A 133 -8.54 3.17 9.91
C MET A 133 -9.20 1.81 10.15
N GLU A 134 -9.02 0.87 9.22
CA GLU A 134 -9.68 -0.42 9.25
C GLU A 134 -8.64 -1.55 9.38
N PRO A 135 -8.19 -1.85 10.62
CA PRO A 135 -7.13 -2.84 10.82
C PRO A 135 -7.56 -4.28 10.50
N ASP A 136 -8.86 -4.53 10.32
CA ASP A 136 -9.37 -5.87 9.98
C ASP A 136 -9.35 -6.14 8.48
N VAL A 137 -9.17 -5.12 7.65
CA VAL A 137 -9.16 -5.25 6.20
C VAL A 137 -7.84 -5.89 5.76
N ASP A 138 -7.90 -7.07 5.16
CA ASP A 138 -6.72 -7.69 4.55
C ASP A 138 -6.44 -7.03 3.22
N LEU A 139 -5.29 -6.38 3.11
CA LEU A 139 -4.90 -5.61 1.92
C LEU A 139 -4.84 -6.48 0.66
N TYR A 140 -4.36 -7.72 0.78
CA TYR A 140 -4.25 -8.58 -0.38
C TYR A 140 -5.63 -8.91 -0.94
N GLU A 141 -6.55 -9.36 -0.07
CA GLU A 141 -7.92 -9.64 -0.48
C GLU A 141 -8.67 -8.38 -0.94
N TYR A 142 -8.43 -7.26 -0.27
CA TYR A 142 -9.10 -6.00 -0.55
C TYR A 142 -8.73 -5.45 -1.93
N LEU A 143 -7.44 -5.45 -2.27
CA LEU A 143 -6.95 -4.73 -3.44
C LEU A 143 -6.04 -5.58 -4.34
N LEU A 144 -5.03 -6.25 -3.79
CA LEU A 144 -3.92 -6.77 -4.60
C LEU A 144 -4.25 -8.10 -5.29
N ASP A 145 -5.16 -8.90 -4.73
CA ASP A 145 -5.67 -10.09 -5.42
C ASP A 145 -6.47 -9.65 -6.65
N ARG A 146 -6.02 -10.04 -7.82
CA ARG A 146 -6.62 -9.65 -9.10
C ARG A 146 -6.71 -8.12 -9.25
N VAL A 147 -5.61 -7.43 -8.95
CA VAL A 147 -5.51 -5.97 -8.95
C VAL A 147 -6.00 -5.35 -10.28
N GLU A 148 -5.78 -6.05 -11.39
CA GLU A 148 -6.20 -5.63 -12.72
C GLU A 148 -7.73 -5.45 -12.83
N ASN A 149 -8.50 -6.20 -12.02
CA ASN A 149 -9.97 -6.12 -12.00
C ASN A 149 -10.49 -5.07 -11.00
N LYS A 150 -9.60 -4.54 -10.16
CA LYS A 150 -9.96 -3.62 -9.08
C LYS A 150 -9.45 -2.20 -9.31
N THR A 151 -8.79 -1.99 -10.46
CA THR A 151 -8.21 -0.69 -10.81
C THR A 151 -8.71 -0.21 -12.16
N TYR A 152 -8.71 1.07 -12.37
CA TYR A 152 -8.94 1.72 -13.66
C TYR A 152 -7.59 1.91 -14.34
N ARG A 153 -7.57 1.84 -15.67
CA ARG A 153 -6.31 1.87 -16.44
C ARG A 153 -5.96 3.26 -16.95
N THR A 154 -6.90 4.20 -16.86
CA THR A 154 -6.69 5.56 -17.35
C THR A 154 -7.20 6.58 -16.33
N VAL A 155 -6.68 7.80 -16.42
CA VAL A 155 -7.17 8.94 -15.64
C VAL A 155 -8.57 9.41 -16.09
N ASP A 156 -9.09 8.92 -17.20
CA ASP A 156 -10.43 9.33 -17.70
C ASP A 156 -11.53 9.05 -16.68
N HIS A 157 -11.33 8.07 -15.81
CA HIS A 157 -12.27 7.75 -14.74
C HIS A 157 -12.39 8.90 -13.73
N PHE A 158 -11.27 9.55 -13.41
CA PHE A 158 -11.22 10.69 -12.52
C PHE A 158 -9.96 11.50 -12.89
N ASN A 159 -10.13 12.75 -13.33
CA ASN A 159 -9.03 13.55 -13.87
C ASN A 159 -9.23 15.01 -13.47
N PRO A 160 -9.00 15.34 -12.19
CA PRO A 160 -9.26 16.69 -11.70
C PRO A 160 -8.36 17.76 -12.31
N LEU A 161 -7.14 17.41 -12.69
CA LEU A 161 -6.19 18.33 -13.34
C LEU A 161 -6.31 18.37 -14.86
N LYS A 162 -7.19 17.54 -15.43
CA LYS A 162 -7.34 17.42 -16.89
C LYS A 162 -6.02 17.04 -17.57
N ILE A 163 -5.33 16.05 -16.99
CA ILE A 163 -4.09 15.52 -17.56
C ILE A 163 -4.44 14.95 -18.96
N GLU A 164 -3.74 15.46 -19.97
CA GLU A 164 -3.90 15.00 -21.35
C GLU A 164 -2.75 14.05 -21.69
N THR A 165 -3.04 13.01 -22.47
CA THR A 165 -2.00 12.09 -22.94
C THR A 165 -1.65 12.42 -24.38
N GLU A 166 -0.37 12.52 -24.68
CA GLU A 166 0.13 12.81 -26.04
C GLU A 166 -0.25 11.69 -27.01
N ILE A 167 -0.28 10.46 -26.52
CA ILE A 167 -0.64 9.29 -27.29
C ILE A 167 -1.88 8.68 -26.61
N PRO A 168 -3.01 8.56 -27.31
CA PRO A 168 -4.21 7.97 -26.71
C PRO A 168 -3.96 6.55 -26.17
N TYR A 169 -4.63 6.23 -25.09
CA TYR A 169 -4.56 4.88 -24.52
C TYR A 169 -5.32 3.90 -25.43
N GLU A 170 -4.65 2.82 -25.80
CA GLU A 170 -5.31 1.72 -26.50
C GLU A 170 -5.64 0.62 -25.48
N GLU A 171 -6.91 0.43 -25.23
CA GLU A 171 -7.44 -0.49 -24.22
C GLU A 171 -7.16 -1.98 -24.54
N THR A 172 -6.29 -2.24 -25.48
CA THR A 172 -5.89 -3.61 -25.84
C THR A 172 -4.80 -4.19 -24.95
N SER A 173 -4.27 -3.38 -24.05
CA SER A 173 -3.17 -3.81 -23.19
C SER A 173 -3.68 -4.76 -22.11
N ILE A 174 -3.19 -5.99 -22.14
CA ILE A 174 -3.35 -6.99 -21.07
C ILE A 174 -2.16 -7.00 -20.14
N SER A 175 -1.40 -5.92 -20.13
CA SER A 175 -0.25 -5.79 -19.26
C SER A 175 -0.67 -5.84 -17.78
N PRO A 176 0.09 -6.51 -16.92
CA PRO A 176 -0.21 -6.50 -15.49
C PRO A 176 -0.10 -5.09 -14.91
N VAL A 177 -0.80 -4.85 -13.81
CA VAL A 177 -0.67 -3.61 -13.04
C VAL A 177 0.53 -3.75 -12.10
N ASP A 178 1.50 -2.86 -12.24
CA ASP A 178 2.70 -2.85 -11.39
C ASP A 178 2.77 -1.64 -10.45
N LEU A 179 1.95 -0.61 -10.69
CA LEU A 179 1.86 0.57 -9.83
C LEU A 179 0.40 0.93 -9.62
N VAL A 180 -0.04 1.01 -8.37
CA VAL A 180 -1.41 1.40 -8.01
C VAL A 180 -1.34 2.68 -7.19
N LEU A 181 -2.10 3.69 -7.63
CA LEU A 181 -2.16 4.98 -6.95
C LEU A 181 -3.55 5.60 -7.07
N ALA A 182 -3.74 6.71 -6.39
CA ALA A 182 -4.99 7.47 -6.46
C ALA A 182 -4.69 8.91 -6.87
N GLU A 183 -5.71 9.60 -7.37
CA GLU A 183 -5.64 11.02 -7.67
C GLU A 183 -6.38 11.82 -6.62
N ASP A 184 -5.81 12.96 -6.25
CA ASP A 184 -6.47 13.93 -5.38
C ASP A 184 -6.75 15.24 -6.16
N CYS A 185 -7.09 16.30 -5.45
CA CYS A 185 -7.39 17.60 -6.08
C CYS A 185 -6.15 18.28 -6.72
N GLY A 186 -4.96 17.80 -6.39
CA GLY A 186 -3.69 18.25 -6.97
C GLY A 186 -3.08 17.30 -7.97
N GLY A 187 -3.79 16.22 -8.35
CA GLY A 187 -3.31 15.25 -9.31
C GLY A 187 -2.93 13.90 -8.67
N PHE A 188 -1.83 13.30 -9.11
CA PHE A 188 -1.38 12.01 -8.57
C PHE A 188 -0.96 12.18 -7.11
N ASN A 189 -1.46 11.30 -6.23
CA ASN A 189 -1.10 11.35 -4.82
C ASN A 189 -0.28 10.11 -4.43
N LEU A 190 0.93 10.38 -3.95
CA LEU A 190 1.89 9.34 -3.57
C LEU A 190 2.10 9.27 -2.04
N GLY A 191 1.11 9.69 -1.27
CA GLY A 191 1.10 9.51 0.19
C GLY A 191 0.75 8.09 0.62
N SER A 192 -0.01 7.38 -0.24
CA SER A 192 -0.28 5.95 -0.09
C SER A 192 -0.41 5.36 -1.49
N PHE A 193 0.49 4.44 -1.85
CA PHE A 193 0.47 3.78 -3.16
C PHE A 193 1.17 2.43 -3.07
N PHE A 194 0.96 1.59 -4.09
CA PHE A 194 1.53 0.24 -4.15
C PHE A 194 2.36 0.06 -5.40
N ILE A 195 3.50 -0.60 -5.27
CA ILE A 195 4.33 -0.94 -6.41
C ILE A 195 4.71 -2.42 -6.34
N ARG A 196 4.52 -3.14 -7.45
CA ARG A 196 4.89 -4.56 -7.57
C ARG A 196 6.36 -4.64 -7.97
N LYS A 197 7.07 -5.61 -7.44
CA LYS A 197 8.46 -5.85 -7.84
C LYS A 197 8.49 -6.49 -9.23
N SER A 198 9.05 -5.78 -10.18
CA SER A 198 9.18 -6.23 -11.57
C SER A 198 10.32 -5.48 -12.26
N GLU A 199 10.76 -5.97 -13.41
CA GLU A 199 11.74 -5.26 -14.24
C GLU A 199 11.23 -3.88 -14.65
N TRP A 200 9.93 -3.79 -14.93
CA TRP A 200 9.28 -2.51 -15.24
C TRP A 200 9.42 -1.53 -14.08
N SER A 201 9.15 -1.98 -12.87
CA SER A 201 9.23 -1.12 -11.68
C SER A 201 10.66 -0.63 -11.43
N GLU A 202 11.65 -1.51 -11.64
CA GLU A 202 13.05 -1.11 -11.51
C GLU A 202 13.41 -0.03 -12.54
N MET A 203 12.97 -0.20 -13.79
CA MET A 203 13.20 0.77 -14.86
C MET A 203 12.46 2.09 -14.56
N LEU A 204 11.20 2.01 -14.09
CA LEU A 204 10.44 3.20 -13.70
C LEU A 204 11.19 4.00 -12.62
N LEU A 205 11.64 3.32 -11.57
CA LEU A 205 12.34 3.98 -10.46
C LEU A 205 13.68 4.60 -10.88
N ASP A 206 14.35 4.01 -11.87
CA ASP A 206 15.57 4.61 -12.43
C ASP A 206 15.26 5.90 -13.19
N MET A 207 14.22 5.89 -14.00
CA MET A 207 13.82 7.06 -14.79
C MET A 207 13.15 8.15 -13.94
N TRP A 208 12.35 7.73 -12.96
CA TRP A 208 11.65 8.66 -12.07
C TRP A 208 12.64 9.51 -11.25
N TRP A 209 13.74 8.90 -10.81
CA TRP A 209 14.81 9.59 -10.08
C TRP A 209 15.98 9.95 -11.02
N ASP A 210 15.69 10.43 -12.23
CA ASP A 210 16.73 10.93 -13.13
C ASP A 210 17.13 12.33 -12.67
N PRO A 211 18.43 12.58 -12.42
CA PRO A 211 18.89 13.94 -12.02
C PRO A 211 18.50 15.04 -13.00
N ALA A 212 18.32 14.72 -14.29
CA ALA A 212 17.92 15.73 -15.27
C ALA A 212 16.52 16.26 -14.99
N TRP A 213 15.58 15.41 -14.61
CA TRP A 213 14.23 15.86 -14.19
C TRP A 213 14.34 16.78 -12.97
N TYR A 214 15.06 16.33 -11.96
CA TYR A 214 15.22 17.09 -10.71
C TYR A 214 15.87 18.45 -10.98
N ASP A 215 17.01 18.47 -11.68
CA ASP A 215 17.78 19.72 -11.92
C ASP A 215 16.98 20.72 -12.74
N GLN A 216 16.17 20.25 -13.69
CA GLN A 216 15.41 21.15 -14.57
C GLN A 216 14.08 21.59 -13.96
N LYS A 217 13.44 20.76 -13.15
CA LYS A 217 12.03 20.93 -12.79
C LYS A 217 11.74 21.11 -11.30
N HIS A 218 12.71 20.86 -10.42
CA HIS A 218 12.43 20.92 -8.97
C HIS A 218 11.93 22.28 -8.46
N MET A 219 12.20 23.35 -9.20
CA MET A 219 11.72 24.69 -8.87
C MET A 219 10.38 25.04 -9.53
N GLU A 220 9.98 24.29 -10.54
CA GLU A 220 8.73 24.53 -11.29
C GLU A 220 7.58 23.67 -10.78
N TRP A 221 7.87 22.43 -10.42
CA TRP A 221 6.86 21.44 -10.03
C TRP A 221 6.48 21.61 -8.55
N GLU A 222 5.24 21.97 -8.31
CA GLU A 222 4.70 22.18 -6.97
C GLU A 222 4.68 20.86 -6.14
N HIS A 223 4.27 19.78 -6.77
CA HIS A 223 4.16 18.48 -6.13
C HIS A 223 5.34 17.54 -6.47
N LYS A 224 6.41 18.10 -7.03
CA LYS A 224 7.73 17.46 -7.13
C LYS A 224 7.69 16.12 -7.89
N GLU A 225 7.95 15.00 -7.17
CA GLU A 225 8.01 13.66 -7.77
C GLU A 225 6.64 13.20 -8.27
N GLN A 226 5.56 13.73 -7.72
CA GLN A 226 4.20 13.43 -8.21
C GLN A 226 4.01 14.04 -9.60
N ASP A 227 4.37 15.31 -9.77
CA ASP A 227 4.29 15.99 -11.07
C ASP A 227 5.17 15.28 -12.11
N CYS A 228 6.35 14.79 -11.69
CA CYS A 228 7.22 14.01 -12.58
C CYS A 228 6.50 12.74 -13.07
N LEU A 229 5.86 12.00 -12.17
CA LEU A 229 5.13 10.79 -12.56
C LEU A 229 3.97 11.11 -13.49
N GLU A 230 3.28 12.24 -13.30
CA GLU A 230 2.22 12.70 -14.21
C GLU A 230 2.76 12.97 -15.62
N VAL A 231 3.91 13.63 -15.71
CA VAL A 231 4.56 13.88 -17.01
C VAL A 231 4.98 12.56 -17.65
N MET A 232 5.53 11.62 -16.87
CA MET A 232 5.88 10.30 -17.40
C MET A 232 4.62 9.55 -17.88
N TYR A 233 3.53 9.64 -17.14
CA TYR A 233 2.25 9.03 -17.52
C TYR A 233 1.73 9.64 -18.83
N SER A 234 1.76 10.98 -18.96
CA SER A 234 1.20 11.66 -20.14
C SER A 234 2.02 11.43 -21.42
N THR A 235 3.34 11.26 -21.28
CA THR A 235 4.26 11.23 -22.43
C THR A 235 4.79 9.82 -22.76
N LEU A 236 4.77 8.88 -21.82
CA LEU A 236 5.41 7.57 -21.99
C LEU A 236 4.37 6.44 -21.93
N PRO A 237 3.93 5.92 -23.08
CA PRO A 237 2.93 4.83 -23.10
C PRO A 237 3.32 3.61 -22.25
N TRP A 238 4.61 3.25 -22.22
CA TRP A 238 5.06 2.10 -21.44
C TRP A 238 4.87 2.31 -19.92
N VAL A 239 4.84 3.57 -19.46
CA VAL A 239 4.52 3.89 -18.06
C VAL A 239 3.02 3.67 -17.83
N ARG A 240 2.17 4.25 -18.68
CA ARG A 240 0.71 4.09 -18.59
C ARG A 240 0.27 2.64 -18.55
N ASP A 241 0.90 1.80 -19.37
CA ASP A 241 0.48 0.41 -19.54
C ASP A 241 0.50 -0.42 -18.25
N ARG A 242 1.21 0.06 -17.23
CA ARG A 242 1.37 -0.68 -15.99
C ARG A 242 0.76 0.02 -14.78
N LEU A 243 0.13 1.19 -15.00
CA LEU A 243 -0.54 1.90 -13.90
C LEU A 243 -1.98 1.41 -13.73
N GLY A 244 -2.40 1.36 -12.47
CA GLY A 244 -3.79 1.17 -12.10
C GLY A 244 -4.20 2.27 -11.11
N PHE A 245 -5.37 2.85 -11.33
CA PHE A 245 -5.91 3.90 -10.47
C PHE A 245 -7.05 3.36 -9.63
N VAL A 246 -7.15 3.84 -8.39
CA VAL A 246 -8.28 3.56 -7.50
C VAL A 246 -8.85 4.87 -6.99
N PRO A 247 -10.13 4.90 -6.58
CA PRO A 247 -10.66 6.10 -5.93
C PRO A 247 -9.79 6.48 -4.73
N LEU A 248 -9.61 7.78 -4.50
CA LEU A 248 -8.77 8.27 -3.39
C LEU A 248 -9.20 7.65 -2.06
N ARG A 249 -10.50 7.56 -1.83
CA ARG A 249 -11.08 7.04 -0.60
C ARG A 249 -10.78 5.55 -0.35
N ALA A 250 -10.35 4.83 -1.37
CA ALA A 250 -10.01 3.41 -1.22
C ALA A 250 -8.72 3.19 -0.42
N ILE A 251 -7.72 4.07 -0.61
CA ILE A 251 -6.39 3.86 -0.03
C ILE A 251 -5.77 5.11 0.61
N ASN A 252 -6.41 6.29 0.47
CA ASN A 252 -5.70 7.56 0.74
C ASN A 252 -6.67 8.72 0.99
N SER A 253 -7.83 8.48 1.63
CA SER A 253 -8.86 9.51 1.85
C SER A 253 -8.34 10.66 2.70
N PHE A 254 -8.87 11.86 2.48
CA PHE A 254 -8.40 13.09 3.11
C PHE A 254 -9.30 13.55 4.25
N PRO A 255 -8.77 14.25 5.26
CA PRO A 255 -9.58 15.01 6.19
C PRO A 255 -10.30 16.19 5.49
N PRO A 256 -11.42 16.65 6.01
CA PRO A 256 -12.00 17.90 5.54
C PRO A 256 -10.97 19.05 5.60
N GLY A 257 -10.95 19.85 4.57
CA GLY A 257 -10.03 20.99 4.46
C GLY A 257 -8.74 20.70 3.69
N ALA A 258 -8.46 19.44 3.36
CA ALA A 258 -7.25 19.09 2.59
C ALA A 258 -7.32 19.57 1.14
N CYS A 259 -8.50 19.60 0.53
CA CYS A 259 -8.72 20.08 -0.83
C CYS A 259 -9.61 21.35 -0.75
N SER A 260 -9.04 22.47 -0.33
CA SER A 260 -9.81 23.69 -0.04
C SER A 260 -10.67 24.18 -1.21
N ASP A 261 -10.17 24.01 -2.44
CA ASP A 261 -10.87 24.43 -3.65
C ASP A 261 -11.95 23.46 -4.11
N GLN A 262 -11.95 22.25 -3.52
CA GLN A 262 -12.87 21.15 -3.85
C GLN A 262 -13.62 20.66 -2.61
N LYS A 263 -13.86 21.55 -1.65
CA LYS A 263 -14.37 21.21 -0.31
C LYS A 263 -15.73 20.49 -0.31
N ASP A 264 -16.49 20.64 -1.38
CA ASP A 264 -17.83 20.05 -1.48
C ASP A 264 -17.85 18.72 -2.24
N ASP A 265 -16.69 18.24 -2.70
CA ASP A 265 -16.61 16.99 -3.47
C ASP A 265 -16.32 15.80 -2.52
N PRO A 266 -17.32 14.94 -2.26
CA PRO A 266 -17.16 13.85 -1.30
C PRO A 266 -16.16 12.76 -1.75
N ARG A 267 -15.71 12.80 -3.00
CA ARG A 267 -14.76 11.80 -3.50
C ARG A 267 -13.38 11.90 -2.85
N TYR A 268 -13.07 13.07 -2.25
CA TYR A 268 -11.78 13.28 -1.58
C TYR A 268 -11.77 12.89 -0.10
N PHE A 269 -12.91 13.02 0.58
CA PHE A 269 -12.91 13.10 2.04
C PHE A 269 -13.33 11.80 2.72
N TYR A 270 -12.65 11.50 3.82
CA TYR A 270 -12.91 10.35 4.66
C TYR A 270 -14.38 10.28 5.05
N ASN A 271 -14.98 9.11 4.84
CA ASN A 271 -16.36 8.85 5.27
C ASN A 271 -16.36 7.68 6.28
N GLY A 272 -16.71 7.99 7.52
CA GLY A 272 -16.79 7.00 8.59
C GLY A 272 -17.93 6.00 8.43
N GLU A 273 -18.98 6.35 7.69
CA GLU A 273 -20.10 5.44 7.41
C GLU A 273 -19.68 4.35 6.42
N ASP A 274 -18.89 4.73 5.40
CA ASP A 274 -18.34 3.80 4.41
C ASP A 274 -17.12 3.05 4.97
N ARG A 275 -16.54 3.54 6.07
CA ARG A 275 -15.37 2.95 6.72
C ARG A 275 -14.17 2.89 5.77
N ASP A 276 -13.78 4.07 5.25
CA ASP A 276 -12.63 4.18 4.37
C ASP A 276 -11.37 3.58 5.02
N PHE A 277 -10.56 2.89 4.23
CA PHE A 277 -9.46 2.05 4.74
C PHE A 277 -8.32 2.85 5.34
N VAL A 278 -7.87 3.91 4.65
CA VAL A 278 -6.73 4.74 5.07
C VAL A 278 -7.10 6.21 4.96
N VAL A 279 -6.74 6.99 5.98
CA VAL A 279 -6.82 8.45 5.91
C VAL A 279 -5.40 9.02 5.83
N ASN A 280 -5.22 10.03 4.99
CA ASN A 280 -3.97 10.75 4.81
C ASN A 280 -4.18 12.23 5.13
N MET A 281 -3.56 12.71 6.19
CA MET A 281 -3.61 14.11 6.60
C MET A 281 -2.66 14.96 5.74
N ALA A 282 -2.68 14.74 4.41
CA ALA A 282 -1.84 15.49 3.47
C ALA A 282 -1.99 17.00 3.69
N GLY A 283 -0.88 17.71 3.69
CA GLY A 283 -0.88 19.16 3.83
C GLY A 283 -1.36 19.67 5.18
N CYS A 284 -1.39 18.86 6.21
CA CYS A 284 -1.89 19.26 7.55
C CYS A 284 -1.06 20.36 8.22
N ASN A 285 0.10 20.72 7.64
CA ASN A 285 0.93 21.83 8.12
C ASN A 285 0.52 23.19 7.51
N TYR A 286 -0.47 23.21 6.61
CA TYR A 286 -0.84 24.41 5.85
C TYR A 286 -2.30 24.81 6.13
N GLY A 287 -2.63 26.04 5.78
CA GLY A 287 -4.01 26.52 5.80
C GLY A 287 -4.69 26.55 7.16
N GLY A 288 -3.92 26.68 8.24
CA GLY A 288 -4.48 26.69 9.59
C GLY A 288 -4.86 25.33 10.13
N ARG A 289 -4.55 24.25 9.39
CA ARG A 289 -4.76 22.87 9.84
C ARG A 289 -3.70 22.47 10.88
N SER A 290 -3.92 21.38 11.58
CA SER A 290 -3.00 20.89 12.61
C SER A 290 -2.82 19.39 12.47
N CYS A 291 -1.61 18.97 12.10
CA CYS A 291 -1.30 17.54 11.98
C CYS A 291 -1.55 16.78 13.29
N TRP A 292 -1.26 17.42 14.42
CA TRP A 292 -1.51 16.80 15.73
C TRP A 292 -3.00 16.57 15.95
N ASP A 293 -3.82 17.62 15.75
CA ASP A 293 -5.26 17.54 16.07
C ASP A 293 -5.97 16.55 15.12
N GLU A 294 -5.62 16.59 13.84
CA GLU A 294 -6.18 15.65 12.86
C GLU A 294 -5.79 14.21 13.18
N TYR A 295 -4.50 13.99 13.48
CA TYR A 295 -4.02 12.65 13.82
C TYR A 295 -4.72 12.09 15.06
N GLU A 296 -4.86 12.91 16.10
CA GLU A 296 -5.55 12.53 17.33
C GLU A 296 -7.04 12.27 17.08
N HIS A 297 -7.66 13.04 16.19
CA HIS A 297 -9.06 12.84 15.80
C HIS A 297 -9.24 11.43 15.20
N TYR A 298 -8.46 11.11 14.17
CA TYR A 298 -8.59 9.82 13.48
C TYR A 298 -8.17 8.65 14.38
N ARG A 299 -7.18 8.83 15.21
CA ARG A 299 -6.78 7.83 16.20
C ARG A 299 -7.92 7.50 17.18
N LYS A 300 -8.61 8.51 17.65
CA LYS A 300 -9.77 8.33 18.55
C LYS A 300 -10.96 7.69 17.81
N LEU A 301 -11.20 8.15 16.58
CA LEU A 301 -12.29 7.63 15.75
C LEU A 301 -12.09 6.14 15.46
N GLN A 302 -10.89 5.72 15.03
CA GLN A 302 -10.56 4.32 14.79
C GLN A 302 -10.82 3.46 16.05
N ARG A 303 -10.40 3.95 17.21
CA ARG A 303 -10.64 3.23 18.47
C ARG A 303 -12.14 3.05 18.74
N SER A 304 -12.96 4.08 18.46
CA SER A 304 -14.40 3.98 18.68
C SER A 304 -15.07 2.99 17.73
N HIS A 305 -14.56 2.87 16.50
CA HIS A 305 -15.06 1.87 15.53
C HIS A 305 -14.72 0.43 15.97
N ASN A 306 -13.60 0.25 16.65
CA ASN A 306 -13.09 -1.07 17.00
C ASN A 306 -13.42 -1.53 18.42
N VAL A 307 -14.21 -0.75 19.17
CA VAL A 307 -14.71 -1.20 20.45
C VAL A 307 -15.78 -2.27 20.23
N ALA A 308 -15.48 -3.50 20.61
CA ALA A 308 -16.48 -4.57 20.56
C ALA A 308 -17.67 -4.17 21.43
N PRO A 309 -18.90 -4.28 20.92
CA PRO A 309 -20.06 -4.02 21.76
C PRO A 309 -20.01 -4.85 23.04
N TRP A 310 -20.34 -4.21 24.17
CA TRP A 310 -20.22 -4.86 25.49
C TRP A 310 -20.94 -6.20 25.58
N TRP A 311 -21.97 -6.42 24.76
CA TRP A 311 -22.71 -7.70 24.73
C TRP A 311 -21.95 -8.83 24.02
N LYS A 312 -20.85 -8.54 23.35
CA LYS A 312 -19.97 -9.57 22.76
C LYS A 312 -18.84 -10.01 23.71
N LEU A 313 -18.82 -9.46 24.93
CA LEU A 313 -17.82 -9.79 25.93
C LEU A 313 -18.24 -10.95 26.84
N TRP A 314 -19.43 -11.57 26.59
CA TRP A 314 -19.97 -12.69 27.36
C TRP A 314 -20.24 -13.93 26.48
#